data_c851ea502a610bea8592ec1974e38a63
#
_entry.id   c851ea502a610bea8592ec1974e38a63
#
_cell.length_a   1.000
_cell.length_b   1.000
_cell.length_c   1.000
_cell.angle_alpha   90.00
_cell.angle_beta   90.00
_cell.angle_gamma   90.00
#
_symmetry.space_group_name_H-M   'P 1'
#
loop_
_entity.id
_entity.type
_entity.pdbx_description
1 polymer ?
#
loop_
_entity_poly.entity_id
_entity_poly.type
_entity_poly.pdbx_seq_one_letter_code
_entity_poly.pdbx_strand_id
1 'polypeptide(L)'
;MITLYFVRHGQTVWNESGRYQGSTEVALSALGKEQAKLTAHWFEGIFLNGIISSSLGRAMETAKEIAKLKSMNVEVVDALQELHFGDWEGKTFEEIEHCWPGMIEEMYHHPELLQLPHGESFADLQRRTVQAVKEIINRGDN
;
A
#
# COMPACT_ATOMS: atom_id res chain seq x y z
N MET A 1 -18.95 17.61 -2.44
CA MET A 1 -18.06 16.76 -3.29
C MET A 1 -16.81 16.44 -2.51
N ILE A 2 -16.46 15.15 -2.37
CA ILE A 2 -15.25 14.69 -1.69
C ILE A 2 -14.19 14.36 -2.75
N THR A 3 -12.96 14.82 -2.56
CA THR A 3 -11.81 14.46 -3.39
C THR A 3 -10.88 13.56 -2.59
N LEU A 4 -10.54 12.39 -3.15
CA LEU A 4 -9.59 11.46 -2.58
C LEU A 4 -8.31 11.45 -3.38
N TYR A 5 -7.18 11.62 -2.72
CA TYR A 5 -5.84 11.46 -3.28
C TYR A 5 -5.26 10.14 -2.82
N PHE A 6 -5.03 9.22 -3.75
CA PHE A 6 -4.38 7.96 -3.47
C PHE A 6 -2.88 8.10 -3.70
N VAL A 7 -2.11 7.84 -2.66
CA VAL A 7 -0.65 7.97 -2.67
C VAL A 7 -0.03 6.60 -2.41
N ARG A 8 0.81 6.14 -3.33
CA ARG A 8 1.63 4.95 -3.11
C ARG A 8 2.84 5.33 -2.25
N HIS A 9 3.25 4.43 -1.35
CA HIS A 9 4.47 4.58 -0.56
C HIS A 9 5.73 4.71 -1.45
N GLY A 10 6.77 5.34 -0.93
CA GLY A 10 8.08 5.41 -1.57
C GLY A 10 8.69 4.02 -1.78
N GLN A 11 9.74 3.95 -2.61
CA GLN A 11 10.47 2.72 -2.88
C GLN A 11 11.00 2.09 -1.58
N THR A 12 10.90 0.77 -1.48
CA THR A 12 11.47 0.00 -0.35
C THR A 12 12.72 -0.74 -0.79
N VAL A 13 13.49 -1.24 0.18
CA VAL A 13 14.66 -2.09 -0.09
C VAL A 13 14.28 -3.40 -0.82
N TRP A 14 13.06 -3.88 -0.67
CA TRP A 14 12.57 -5.04 -1.44
C TRP A 14 12.14 -4.66 -2.86
N ASN A 15 11.64 -3.44 -3.09
CA ASN A 15 11.45 -2.97 -4.46
C ASN A 15 12.76 -2.90 -5.24
N GLU A 16 13.87 -2.47 -4.58
CA GLU A 16 15.19 -2.46 -5.21
C GLU A 16 15.67 -3.86 -5.61
N SER A 17 15.36 -4.86 -4.82
CA SER A 17 15.76 -6.26 -5.07
C SER A 17 14.70 -7.08 -5.80
N GLY A 18 13.61 -6.46 -6.30
CA GLY A 18 12.55 -7.14 -7.05
C GLY A 18 11.77 -8.19 -6.25
N ARG A 19 11.63 -7.98 -4.93
CA ARG A 19 10.91 -8.92 -4.05
C ARG A 19 9.48 -8.48 -3.78
N TYR A 20 8.57 -9.44 -3.75
CA TYR A 20 7.18 -9.22 -3.34
C TYR A 20 7.11 -8.88 -1.85
N GLN A 21 6.30 -7.88 -1.48
CA GLN A 21 6.28 -7.37 -0.10
C GLN A 21 5.05 -7.81 0.69
N GLY A 22 3.87 -7.49 0.18
CA GLY A 22 2.62 -7.76 0.86
C GLY A 22 2.51 -7.07 2.23
N SER A 23 2.15 -7.84 3.24
CA SER A 23 1.97 -7.38 4.62
C SER A 23 3.26 -7.37 5.45
N THR A 24 4.35 -7.92 4.95
CA THR A 24 5.65 -7.90 5.64
C THR A 24 6.16 -6.46 5.81
N GLU A 25 6.68 -6.16 6.99
CA GLU A 25 7.34 -4.88 7.27
C GLU A 25 8.67 -4.76 6.53
N VAL A 26 8.74 -3.79 5.65
CA VAL A 26 9.92 -3.50 4.83
C VAL A 26 10.19 -2.00 4.84
N ALA A 27 11.41 -1.62 5.17
CA ALA A 27 11.79 -0.20 5.25
C ALA A 27 11.82 0.48 3.88
N LEU A 28 11.57 1.79 3.85
CA LEU A 28 11.86 2.61 2.69
C LEU A 28 13.37 2.61 2.40
N SER A 29 13.72 2.56 1.12
CA SER A 29 15.09 2.80 0.68
C SER A 29 15.47 4.29 0.83
N ALA A 30 16.74 4.61 0.62
CA ALA A 30 17.17 6.02 0.60
C ALA A 30 16.40 6.82 -0.45
N LEU A 31 16.22 6.25 -1.65
CA LEU A 31 15.41 6.86 -2.70
C LEU A 31 13.94 6.99 -2.30
N GLY A 32 13.37 5.96 -1.65
CA GLY A 32 11.99 6.00 -1.19
C GLY A 32 11.70 7.10 -0.17
N LYS A 33 12.64 7.40 0.70
CA LYS A 33 12.55 8.53 1.64
C LYS A 33 12.56 9.88 0.93
N GLU A 34 13.39 10.04 -0.09
CA GLU A 34 13.37 11.26 -0.92
C GLU A 34 12.08 11.37 -1.74
N GLN A 35 11.57 10.26 -2.30
CA GLN A 35 10.27 10.24 -2.97
C GLN A 35 9.13 10.65 -2.03
N ALA A 36 9.13 10.21 -0.79
CA ALA A 36 8.14 10.61 0.21
C ALA A 36 8.14 12.12 0.47
N LYS A 37 9.34 12.73 0.59
CA LYS A 37 9.49 14.19 0.75
C LYS A 37 8.99 14.95 -0.48
N LEU A 38 9.38 14.52 -1.69
CA LEU A 38 8.92 15.13 -2.94
C LEU A 38 7.41 15.04 -3.09
N THR A 39 6.84 13.89 -2.74
CA THR A 39 5.38 13.71 -2.71
C THR A 39 4.72 14.69 -1.73
N ALA A 40 5.30 14.89 -0.55
CA ALA A 40 4.78 15.86 0.41
C ALA A 40 4.79 17.29 -0.17
N HIS A 41 5.83 17.69 -0.85
CA HIS A 41 5.91 19.02 -1.50
C HIS A 41 4.82 19.23 -2.57
N TRP A 42 4.43 18.15 -3.29
CA TRP A 42 3.34 18.25 -4.25
C TRP A 42 2.01 18.68 -3.60
N PHE A 43 1.81 18.34 -2.33
CA PHE A 43 0.63 18.76 -1.56
C PHE A 43 0.70 20.17 -0.98
N GLU A 44 1.79 20.93 -1.16
CA GLU A 44 2.03 22.21 -0.46
C GLU A 44 0.86 23.20 -0.58
N GLY A 45 0.35 23.41 -1.80
CA GLY A 45 -0.78 24.31 -2.08
C GLY A 45 -2.16 23.66 -1.98
N ILE A 46 -2.24 22.37 -1.63
CA ILE A 46 -3.52 21.63 -1.61
C ILE A 46 -4.07 21.59 -0.18
N PHE A 47 -5.33 22.00 -0.02
CA PHE A 47 -6.02 21.85 1.26
C PHE A 47 -6.42 20.39 1.47
N LEU A 48 -6.13 19.85 2.64
CA LEU A 48 -6.48 18.48 3.06
C LEU A 48 -7.32 18.55 4.33
N ASN A 49 -8.40 17.76 4.39
CA ASN A 49 -9.22 17.59 5.59
C ASN A 49 -8.69 16.47 6.51
N GLY A 50 -8.00 15.47 5.94
CA GLY A 50 -7.45 14.33 6.68
C GLY A 50 -6.34 13.66 5.92
N ILE A 51 -5.48 12.94 6.63
CA ILE A 51 -4.43 12.09 6.09
C ILE A 51 -4.59 10.72 6.72
N ILE A 52 -4.75 9.71 5.89
CA ILE A 52 -5.03 8.34 6.31
C ILE A 52 -3.96 7.43 5.70
N SER A 53 -3.50 6.46 6.46
CA SER A 53 -2.52 5.48 6.02
C SER A 53 -2.84 4.09 6.56
N SER A 54 -2.40 3.05 5.87
CA SER A 54 -2.27 1.74 6.51
C SER A 54 -1.21 1.78 7.61
N SER A 55 -1.20 0.78 8.49
CA SER A 55 -0.20 0.68 9.56
C SER A 55 1.19 0.24 9.08
N LEU A 56 1.34 -0.21 7.83
CA LEU A 56 2.64 -0.64 7.29
C LEU A 56 3.65 0.51 7.32
N GLY A 57 4.83 0.27 7.90
CA GLY A 57 5.86 1.27 8.16
C GLY A 57 6.20 2.12 6.93
N ARG A 58 6.36 1.51 5.75
CA ARG A 58 6.62 2.21 4.49
C ARG A 58 5.53 3.21 4.08
N ALA A 59 4.26 2.85 4.31
CA ALA A 59 3.12 3.74 4.03
C ALA A 59 3.03 4.85 5.08
N MET A 60 3.18 4.52 6.36
CA MET A 60 3.22 5.47 7.46
C MET A 60 4.35 6.48 7.33
N GLU A 61 5.55 6.05 6.96
CA GLU A 61 6.70 6.92 6.77
C GLU A 61 6.45 7.93 5.64
N THR A 62 5.84 7.46 4.53
CA THR A 62 5.44 8.34 3.41
C THR A 62 4.33 9.32 3.83
N ALA A 63 3.30 8.86 4.53
CA ALA A 63 2.21 9.71 5.01
C ALA A 63 2.68 10.76 6.03
N LYS A 64 3.63 10.41 6.88
CA LYS A 64 4.20 11.32 7.89
C LYS A 64 4.93 12.52 7.26
N GLU A 65 5.56 12.38 6.10
CA GLU A 65 6.17 13.52 5.40
C GLU A 65 5.10 14.53 4.95
N ILE A 66 3.95 14.05 4.44
CA ILE A 66 2.80 14.91 4.09
C ILE A 66 2.23 15.55 5.35
N ALA A 67 2.02 14.76 6.39
CA ALA A 67 1.44 15.20 7.67
C ALA A 67 2.29 16.29 8.34
N LYS A 68 3.62 16.13 8.30
CA LYS A 68 4.58 17.12 8.81
C LYS A 68 4.45 18.45 8.06
N LEU A 69 4.39 18.42 6.72
CA LEU A 69 4.22 19.61 5.91
C LEU A 69 2.89 20.33 6.21
N LYS A 70 1.81 19.55 6.44
CA LYS A 70 0.46 20.06 6.70
C LYS A 70 0.16 20.35 8.17
N SER A 71 1.08 20.06 9.09
CA SER A 71 0.85 20.14 10.55
C SER A 71 -0.38 19.34 10.97
N MET A 72 -0.56 18.17 10.40
CA MET A 72 -1.70 17.26 10.64
C MET A 72 -1.23 15.94 11.26
N ASN A 73 -2.15 15.20 11.85
CA ASN A 73 -1.92 13.82 12.27
C ASN A 73 -2.30 12.84 11.16
N VAL A 74 -1.68 11.66 11.19
CA VAL A 74 -2.06 10.53 10.32
C VAL A 74 -3.01 9.62 11.07
N GLU A 75 -4.18 9.39 10.52
CA GLU A 75 -5.09 8.34 10.97
C GLU A 75 -4.64 7.00 10.41
N VAL A 76 -4.63 5.96 11.24
CA VAL A 76 -4.23 4.61 10.85
C VAL A 76 -5.46 3.74 10.59
N VAL A 77 -5.53 3.13 9.41
CA VAL A 77 -6.61 2.21 9.03
C VAL A 77 -5.99 0.91 8.48
N ASP A 78 -5.94 -0.13 9.30
CA ASP A 78 -5.32 -1.42 8.96
C ASP A 78 -5.94 -2.09 7.73
N ALA A 79 -7.23 -1.89 7.51
CA ALA A 79 -7.93 -2.40 6.34
C ALA A 79 -7.40 -1.87 4.99
N LEU A 80 -6.52 -0.85 5.01
CA LEU A 80 -5.83 -0.32 3.83
C LEU A 80 -4.44 -0.93 3.60
N GLN A 81 -4.04 -1.94 4.37
CA GLN A 81 -2.79 -2.66 4.12
C GLN A 81 -2.79 -3.31 2.73
N GLU A 82 -1.58 -3.52 2.20
CA GLU A 82 -1.34 -4.26 0.96
C GLU A 82 -1.88 -5.69 1.06
N LEU A 83 -2.12 -6.33 -0.08
CA LEU A 83 -2.45 -7.75 -0.19
C LEU A 83 -1.45 -8.59 0.61
N HIS A 84 -1.94 -9.47 1.45
CA HIS A 84 -1.09 -10.48 2.10
C HIS A 84 -0.71 -11.53 1.06
N PHE A 85 0.53 -11.46 0.56
CA PHE A 85 1.02 -12.37 -0.48
C PHE A 85 1.41 -13.77 0.06
N GLY A 86 1.35 -13.97 1.37
CA GLY A 86 1.67 -15.27 1.99
C GLY A 86 3.10 -15.70 1.69
N ASP A 87 3.25 -16.93 1.17
CA ASP A 87 4.56 -17.54 0.91
C ASP A 87 5.36 -16.85 -0.21
N TRP A 88 4.76 -15.92 -0.94
CA TRP A 88 5.47 -15.11 -1.93
C TRP A 88 6.28 -13.97 -1.31
N GLU A 89 5.94 -13.55 -0.08
CA GLU A 89 6.60 -12.42 0.56
C GLU A 89 8.10 -12.69 0.74
N GLY A 90 8.91 -11.74 0.31
CA GLY A 90 10.37 -11.83 0.31
C GLY A 90 10.98 -12.58 -0.88
N LYS A 91 10.17 -13.18 -1.75
CA LYS A 91 10.64 -13.89 -2.94
C LYS A 91 10.70 -12.99 -4.17
N THR A 92 11.63 -13.27 -5.08
CA THR A 92 11.69 -12.67 -6.41
C THR A 92 10.70 -13.33 -7.35
N PHE A 93 10.52 -12.75 -8.54
CA PHE A 93 9.73 -13.33 -9.61
C PHE A 93 10.21 -14.77 -9.94
N GLU A 94 11.52 -14.96 -10.09
CA GLU A 94 12.12 -16.24 -10.47
C GLU A 94 11.93 -17.30 -9.36
N GLU A 95 12.07 -16.90 -8.11
CA GLU A 95 11.85 -17.78 -6.96
C GLU A 95 10.39 -18.23 -6.86
N ILE A 96 9.42 -17.33 -7.14
CA ILE A 96 7.99 -17.65 -7.15
C ILE A 96 7.68 -18.57 -8.33
N GLU A 97 8.14 -18.24 -9.53
CA GLU A 97 7.88 -19.03 -10.72
C GLU A 97 8.48 -20.44 -10.63
N HIS A 98 9.61 -20.58 -9.94
CA HIS A 98 10.19 -21.89 -9.64
C HIS A 98 9.33 -22.73 -8.70
N CYS A 99 8.76 -22.11 -7.64
CA CYS A 99 7.96 -22.80 -6.63
C CYS A 99 6.52 -23.04 -7.09
N TRP A 100 5.95 -22.09 -7.83
CA TRP A 100 4.55 -22.10 -8.29
C TRP A 100 4.46 -21.64 -9.75
N PRO A 101 4.86 -22.51 -10.71
CA PRO A 101 4.90 -22.15 -12.12
C PRO A 101 3.54 -21.66 -12.64
N GLY A 102 3.54 -20.53 -13.34
CA GLY A 102 2.36 -19.94 -13.98
C GLY A 102 1.43 -19.17 -13.04
N MET A 103 1.63 -19.19 -11.71
CA MET A 103 0.75 -18.47 -10.79
C MET A 103 0.86 -16.95 -10.91
N ILE A 104 2.02 -16.43 -11.31
CA ILE A 104 2.19 -14.99 -11.53
C ILE A 104 1.41 -14.56 -12.78
N GLU A 105 1.41 -15.37 -13.83
CA GLU A 105 0.59 -15.11 -15.03
C GLU A 105 -0.90 -15.13 -14.69
N GLU A 106 -1.33 -16.11 -13.88
CA GLU A 106 -2.71 -16.17 -13.37
C GLU A 106 -3.08 -14.92 -12.56
N MET A 107 -2.18 -14.39 -11.74
CA MET A 107 -2.41 -13.15 -10.99
C MET A 107 -2.71 -11.96 -11.91
N TYR A 108 -2.07 -11.86 -13.06
CA TYR A 108 -2.30 -10.75 -13.98
C TYR A 108 -3.54 -10.92 -14.85
N HIS A 109 -3.92 -12.14 -15.17
CA HIS A 109 -5.02 -12.43 -16.09
C HIS A 109 -6.31 -12.82 -15.39
N HIS A 110 -6.21 -13.52 -14.26
CA HIS A 110 -7.36 -14.08 -13.51
C HIS A 110 -7.17 -13.91 -12.00
N PRO A 111 -6.95 -12.67 -11.49
CA PRO A 111 -6.72 -12.45 -10.06
C PRO A 111 -7.87 -12.95 -9.17
N GLU A 112 -9.10 -13.01 -9.71
CA GLU A 112 -10.28 -13.52 -9.00
C GLU A 112 -10.22 -15.02 -8.72
N LEU A 113 -9.41 -15.78 -9.47
CA LEU A 113 -9.23 -17.22 -9.31
C LEU A 113 -7.98 -17.57 -8.47
N LEU A 114 -7.05 -16.62 -8.35
CA LEU A 114 -5.79 -16.86 -7.68
C LEU A 114 -5.96 -17.12 -6.19
N GLN A 115 -5.35 -18.20 -5.73
CA GLN A 115 -5.24 -18.54 -4.31
C GLN A 115 -3.77 -18.55 -3.90
N LEU A 116 -3.35 -17.47 -3.27
CA LEU A 116 -1.98 -17.34 -2.77
C LEU A 116 -1.74 -18.33 -1.61
N PRO A 117 -0.66 -19.12 -1.64
CA PRO A 117 -0.32 -20.02 -0.54
C PRO A 117 -0.15 -19.24 0.78
N HIS A 118 -0.97 -19.56 1.77
CA HIS A 118 -1.05 -18.84 3.06
C HIS A 118 -1.27 -17.33 2.96
N GLY A 119 -1.78 -16.86 1.81
CA GLY A 119 -2.05 -15.46 1.54
C GLY A 119 -3.54 -15.12 1.56
N GLU A 120 -3.82 -13.87 1.22
CA GLU A 120 -5.16 -13.30 1.11
C GLU A 120 -5.66 -13.41 -0.33
N SER A 121 -6.96 -13.61 -0.54
CA SER A 121 -7.54 -13.52 -1.88
C SER A 121 -7.72 -12.06 -2.31
N PHE A 122 -7.71 -11.80 -3.63
CA PHE A 122 -8.04 -10.47 -4.17
C PHE A 122 -9.47 -10.03 -3.81
N ALA A 123 -10.40 -10.97 -3.65
CA ALA A 123 -11.75 -10.68 -3.20
C ALA A 123 -11.80 -10.19 -1.75
N ASP A 124 -10.96 -10.76 -0.87
CA ASP A 124 -10.85 -10.31 0.53
C ASP A 124 -10.20 -8.94 0.61
N LEU A 125 -9.12 -8.71 -0.14
CA LEU A 125 -8.50 -7.39 -0.28
C LEU A 125 -9.53 -6.34 -0.72
N GLN A 126 -10.25 -6.61 -1.82
CA GLN A 126 -11.27 -5.71 -2.34
C GLN A 126 -12.35 -5.41 -1.30
N ARG A 127 -12.86 -6.45 -0.63
CA ARG A 127 -13.92 -6.29 0.37
C ARG A 127 -13.49 -5.38 1.51
N ARG A 128 -12.32 -5.63 2.13
CA ARG A 128 -11.85 -4.83 3.26
C ARG A 128 -11.48 -3.40 2.88
N THR A 129 -10.81 -3.21 1.72
CA THR A 129 -10.39 -1.87 1.28
C THR A 129 -11.56 -1.01 0.83
N VAL A 130 -12.51 -1.57 0.06
CA VAL A 130 -13.72 -0.84 -0.37
C VAL A 130 -14.57 -0.46 0.84
N GLN A 131 -14.74 -1.35 1.81
CA GLN A 131 -15.45 -1.05 3.04
C GLN A 131 -14.79 0.11 3.80
N ALA A 132 -13.48 0.05 3.99
CA ALA A 132 -12.72 1.11 4.66
C ALA A 132 -12.87 2.47 3.94
N VAL A 133 -12.74 2.49 2.61
CA VAL A 133 -12.89 3.73 1.83
C VAL A 133 -14.30 4.30 1.95
N LYS A 134 -15.35 3.46 1.91
CA LYS A 134 -16.74 3.91 2.14
C LYS A 134 -16.93 4.53 3.52
N GLU A 135 -16.35 3.93 4.56
CA GLU A 135 -16.42 4.46 5.93
C GLU A 135 -15.70 5.81 6.04
N ILE A 136 -14.55 5.97 5.39
CA ILE A 136 -13.80 7.23 5.33
C ILE A 136 -14.64 8.32 4.65
N ILE A 137 -15.25 8.01 3.51
CA ILE A 137 -16.09 8.96 2.76
C ILE A 137 -17.28 9.39 3.62
N ASN A 138 -17.99 8.44 4.24
CA ASN A 138 -19.18 8.73 5.04
C ASN A 138 -18.87 9.60 6.27
N ARG A 139 -17.66 9.50 6.84
CA ARG A 139 -17.21 10.38 7.94
C ARG A 139 -16.87 11.79 7.48
N GLY A 140 -16.45 11.96 6.23
CA GLY A 140 -16.10 13.26 5.65
C GLY A 140 -17.30 14.11 5.24
N ASP A 141 -18.51 13.55 5.22
CA ASP A 141 -19.76 14.27 4.89
C ASP A 141 -20.43 14.91 6.15
N ASN A 142 -19.87 14.72 7.32
CA ASN A 142 -20.27 15.37 8.59
C ASN A 142 -19.24 16.42 9.00
#